data_f5e54a21640799f4bb603f8d130f1e43
#
_entry.id   f5e54a21640799f4bb603f8d130f1e43
#
_cell.length_a   1.000
_cell.length_b   1.000
_cell.length_c   1.000
_cell.angle_alpha   90.00
_cell.angle_beta   90.00
_cell.angle_gamma   90.00
#
_symmetry.space_group_name_H-M   'P 1'
#
loop_
_entity.id
_entity.type
_entity.pdbx_description
1 polymer ?
#
loop_
_entity_poly.entity_id
_entity_poly.type
_entity_poly.pdbx_seq_one_letter_code
_entity_poly.pdbx_strand_id
1 'polypeptide(L)'
;MSEVKDELDPPFEILEPAEWRGPVVFNSPHSGSVYPRAFLTASRLEMATLRRSEDSFVDELSLGVVRRGYPLMRAHFPRCYVDVNREPYELDPRMFDGRLPSFANTRSMRVAGGLGTVARVVGDAQEIYRQRIPVDDAIRRIEGLYKPYHRALRRLFTRVHRDFGAAVLIDCHSMPSSAGAKDERPRADVVLGDRYGTSCVAAVAETIESTLRAQGYSVSRNKPYAGGFITEHYGNPAAGLHAIQLELNRALYMDERRFERSPSFARLAADLETLADCLAAVPIQELRPYRAAAE
;
A
#
# COMPACT_ATOMS: atom_id res chain seq x y z
N MET A 1 7.62 3.71 -27.67
CA MET A 1 7.60 4.58 -26.46
C MET A 1 6.20 5.04 -26.07
N SER A 2 5.22 5.08 -26.98
CA SER A 2 3.81 5.40 -26.67
C SER A 2 3.07 4.23 -26.00
N GLU A 3 3.31 2.99 -26.43
CA GLU A 3 2.50 1.82 -26.06
C GLU A 3 2.37 1.54 -24.53
N VAL A 4 3.45 1.63 -23.76
CA VAL A 4 3.37 1.38 -22.29
C VAL A 4 2.61 2.49 -21.58
N LYS A 5 2.70 3.72 -22.09
CA LYS A 5 1.97 4.85 -21.52
C LYS A 5 0.46 4.73 -21.78
N ASP A 6 0.11 4.22 -22.96
CA ASP A 6 -1.29 4.02 -23.33
C ASP A 6 -1.94 2.86 -22.55
N GLU A 7 -1.17 1.79 -22.25
CA GLU A 7 -1.67 0.64 -21.46
C GLU A 7 -1.91 0.98 -19.97
N LEU A 8 -1.21 1.99 -19.43
CA LEU A 8 -1.33 2.47 -18.05
C LEU A 8 -1.89 3.90 -17.99
N ASP A 9 -2.85 4.25 -18.82
CA ASP A 9 -3.49 5.56 -18.80
C ASP A 9 -4.98 5.43 -18.42
N PRO A 10 -5.38 5.90 -17.24
CA PRO A 10 -4.55 6.47 -16.16
C PRO A 10 -3.76 5.40 -15.38
N PRO A 11 -2.52 5.70 -14.89
CA PRO A 11 -1.72 4.74 -14.14
C PRO A 11 -2.23 4.51 -12.71
N PHE A 12 -3.01 5.42 -12.20
CA PHE A 12 -3.69 5.38 -10.91
C PHE A 12 -4.91 6.30 -10.96
N GLU A 13 -5.79 6.16 -10.00
CA GLU A 13 -6.93 7.07 -9.87
C GLU A 13 -7.17 7.45 -8.40
N ILE A 14 -7.85 8.59 -8.21
CA ILE A 14 -8.38 9.03 -6.94
C ILE A 14 -9.90 9.07 -7.08
N LEU A 15 -10.57 8.23 -6.32
CA LEU A 15 -12.01 8.21 -6.20
C LEU A 15 -12.40 9.15 -5.05
N GLU A 16 -12.93 10.30 -5.39
CA GLU A 16 -13.37 11.29 -4.41
C GLU A 16 -14.89 11.22 -4.21
N PRO A 17 -15.36 11.22 -2.95
CA PRO A 17 -16.78 11.37 -2.68
C PRO A 17 -17.25 12.80 -3.01
N ALA A 18 -18.57 12.99 -3.17
CA ALA A 18 -19.15 14.32 -3.39
C ALA A 18 -18.85 15.29 -2.22
N GLU A 19 -18.87 14.76 -1.00
CA GLU A 19 -18.54 15.49 0.24
C GLU A 19 -17.64 14.63 1.14
N TRP A 20 -16.62 15.24 1.72
CA TRP A 20 -15.73 14.57 2.68
C TRP A 20 -16.34 14.62 4.07
N ARG A 21 -16.43 13.44 4.72
CA ARG A 21 -17.05 13.31 6.05
C ARG A 21 -16.06 13.31 7.22
N GLY A 22 -14.76 13.26 6.94
CA GLY A 22 -13.74 13.23 7.99
C GLY A 22 -12.31 13.24 7.44
N PRO A 23 -11.33 13.24 8.34
CA PRO A 23 -9.93 13.38 7.98
C PRO A 23 -9.27 12.08 7.49
N VAL A 24 -10.03 11.14 6.94
CA VAL A 24 -9.55 9.80 6.57
C VAL A 24 -9.35 9.68 5.07
N VAL A 25 -8.21 9.14 4.65
CA VAL A 25 -7.85 8.83 3.25
C VAL A 25 -7.47 7.36 3.18
N PHE A 26 -8.02 6.65 2.20
CA PHE A 26 -7.63 5.27 1.91
C PHE A 26 -6.68 5.24 0.71
N ASN A 27 -5.71 4.33 0.75
CA ASN A 27 -4.73 4.13 -0.30
C ASN A 27 -4.55 2.63 -0.56
N SER A 28 -4.66 2.19 -1.81
CA SER A 28 -4.38 0.81 -2.23
C SER A 28 -3.28 0.81 -3.29
N PRO A 29 -2.00 0.76 -2.88
CA PRO A 29 -0.87 0.94 -3.78
C PRO A 29 -0.51 -0.31 -4.59
N HIS A 30 -1.00 -1.49 -4.19
CA HIS A 30 -0.52 -2.77 -4.70
C HIS A 30 -1.59 -3.68 -5.30
N SER A 31 -2.82 -3.17 -5.49
CA SER A 31 -3.91 -3.94 -6.12
C SER A 31 -3.88 -3.90 -7.65
N GLY A 32 -2.99 -3.10 -8.23
CA GLY A 32 -2.91 -2.92 -9.67
C GLY A 32 -2.60 -4.21 -10.41
N SER A 33 -3.39 -4.48 -11.44
CA SER A 33 -3.36 -5.71 -12.25
C SER A 33 -3.21 -5.45 -13.75
N VAL A 34 -2.89 -4.21 -14.15
CA VAL A 34 -2.60 -3.85 -15.55
C VAL A 34 -1.11 -4.04 -15.81
N TYR A 35 -0.77 -5.16 -16.44
CA TYR A 35 0.61 -5.55 -16.74
C TYR A 35 0.98 -5.08 -18.14
N PRO A 36 1.95 -4.14 -18.32
CA PRO A 36 2.41 -3.73 -19.64
C PRO A 36 2.94 -4.90 -20.46
N ARG A 37 2.58 -4.99 -21.73
CA ARG A 37 3.00 -6.08 -22.63
C ARG A 37 4.52 -6.21 -22.72
N ALA A 38 5.24 -5.08 -22.77
CA ALA A 38 6.69 -5.06 -22.78
C ALA A 38 7.28 -5.69 -21.50
N PHE A 39 6.66 -5.47 -20.33
CA PHE A 39 7.06 -6.11 -19.08
C PHE A 39 6.83 -7.63 -19.12
N LEU A 40 5.66 -8.07 -19.57
CA LEU A 40 5.35 -9.49 -19.72
C LEU A 40 6.32 -10.20 -20.67
N THR A 41 6.67 -9.56 -21.79
CA THR A 41 7.66 -10.10 -22.75
C THR A 41 9.05 -10.23 -22.11
N ALA A 42 9.47 -9.27 -21.29
CA ALA A 42 10.75 -9.30 -20.59
C ALA A 42 10.78 -10.28 -19.41
N SER A 43 9.61 -10.68 -18.90
CA SER A 43 9.49 -11.60 -17.78
C SER A 43 9.75 -13.05 -18.18
N ARG A 44 10.44 -13.82 -17.30
CA ARG A 44 10.52 -15.28 -17.40
C ARG A 44 9.38 -16.00 -16.68
N LEU A 45 8.60 -15.25 -15.92
CA LEU A 45 7.50 -15.78 -15.10
C LEU A 45 6.18 -15.66 -15.85
N GLU A 46 5.32 -16.63 -15.62
CA GLU A 46 3.94 -16.58 -16.07
C GLU A 46 3.12 -15.56 -15.25
N MET A 47 2.04 -15.08 -15.83
CA MET A 47 1.13 -14.12 -15.21
C MET A 47 0.68 -14.55 -13.81
N ALA A 48 0.27 -15.80 -13.63
CA ALA A 48 -0.18 -16.31 -12.33
C ALA A 48 0.88 -16.21 -11.24
N THR A 49 2.17 -16.36 -11.59
CA THR A 49 3.28 -16.21 -10.66
C THR A 49 3.54 -14.73 -10.31
N LEU A 50 3.50 -13.84 -11.30
CA LEU A 50 3.63 -12.40 -11.08
C LEU A 50 2.52 -11.87 -10.18
N ARG A 51 1.29 -12.33 -10.38
CA ARG A 51 0.10 -11.96 -9.59
C ARG A 51 0.18 -12.35 -8.12
N ARG A 52 1.00 -13.31 -7.73
CA ARG A 52 1.21 -13.64 -6.31
C ARG A 52 1.74 -12.46 -5.48
N SER A 53 2.39 -11.49 -6.14
CA SER A 53 2.86 -10.27 -5.49
C SER A 53 1.76 -9.21 -5.33
N GLU A 54 0.63 -9.33 -6.02
CA GLU A 54 -0.48 -8.38 -5.90
C GLU A 54 -1.15 -8.48 -4.52
N ASP A 55 -1.65 -7.35 -4.06
CA ASP A 55 -2.68 -7.29 -3.03
C ASP A 55 -4.05 -7.31 -3.74
N SER A 56 -4.33 -8.44 -4.43
CA SER A 56 -5.48 -8.58 -5.32
C SER A 56 -6.78 -8.25 -4.60
N PHE A 57 -7.64 -7.44 -5.25
CA PHE A 57 -8.95 -7.01 -4.78
C PHE A 57 -8.98 -6.09 -3.55
N VAL A 58 -7.86 -5.67 -2.98
CA VAL A 58 -7.86 -4.77 -1.81
C VAL A 58 -8.44 -3.40 -2.16
N ASP A 59 -8.20 -2.90 -3.37
CA ASP A 59 -8.83 -1.68 -3.88
C ASP A 59 -10.36 -1.84 -3.97
N GLU A 60 -10.84 -2.99 -4.41
CA GLU A 60 -12.27 -3.30 -4.53
C GLU A 60 -12.95 -3.48 -3.17
N LEU A 61 -12.26 -4.08 -2.18
CA LEU A 61 -12.71 -4.12 -0.79
C LEU A 61 -12.92 -2.71 -0.23
N SER A 62 -12.07 -1.78 -0.65
CA SER A 62 -12.08 -0.39 -0.16
C SER A 62 -13.04 0.53 -0.94
N LEU A 63 -13.68 0.09 -2.04
CA LEU A 63 -14.56 0.95 -2.83
C LEU A 63 -15.73 1.54 -2.03
N GLY A 64 -16.22 0.80 -1.05
CA GLY A 64 -17.35 1.22 -0.22
C GLY A 64 -17.08 2.47 0.60
N VAL A 65 -15.82 2.73 0.98
CA VAL A 65 -15.45 3.90 1.78
C VAL A 65 -15.72 5.22 1.03
N VAL A 66 -15.68 5.20 -0.32
CA VAL A 66 -15.98 6.39 -1.14
C VAL A 66 -17.45 6.80 -0.97
N ARG A 67 -18.36 5.83 -0.97
CA ARG A 67 -19.80 6.10 -0.73
C ARG A 67 -20.06 6.61 0.70
N ARG A 68 -19.16 6.27 1.64
CA ARG A 68 -19.21 6.74 3.04
C ARG A 68 -18.62 8.13 3.24
N GLY A 69 -18.04 8.73 2.19
CA GLY A 69 -17.49 10.09 2.24
C GLY A 69 -15.98 10.18 2.45
N TYR A 70 -15.24 9.09 2.15
CA TYR A 70 -13.78 9.05 2.30
C TYR A 70 -13.09 8.79 0.96
N PRO A 71 -12.10 9.59 0.56
CA PRO A 71 -11.41 9.39 -0.71
C PRO A 71 -10.54 8.13 -0.69
N LEU A 72 -10.49 7.45 -1.83
CA LEU A 72 -9.65 6.28 -2.09
C LEU A 72 -8.71 6.56 -3.25
N MET A 73 -7.42 6.39 -3.05
CA MET A 73 -6.43 6.35 -4.14
C MET A 73 -6.01 4.90 -4.39
N ARG A 74 -5.93 4.48 -5.68
CA ARG A 74 -5.48 3.15 -6.06
C ARG A 74 -4.57 3.16 -7.28
N ALA A 75 -3.54 2.30 -7.28
CA ALA A 75 -2.67 2.08 -8.43
C ALA A 75 -3.29 1.08 -9.40
N HIS A 76 -3.04 1.25 -10.71
CA HIS A 76 -3.43 0.30 -11.74
C HIS A 76 -2.26 -0.60 -12.17
N PHE A 77 -1.03 -0.12 -12.04
CA PHE A 77 0.18 -0.91 -12.31
C PHE A 77 0.51 -1.88 -11.18
N PRO A 78 1.05 -3.07 -11.49
CA PRO A 78 1.39 -4.05 -10.47
C PRO A 78 2.67 -3.66 -9.71
N ARG A 79 2.71 -3.99 -8.42
CA ARG A 79 3.86 -3.67 -7.56
C ARG A 79 5.18 -4.32 -8.02
N CYS A 80 5.14 -5.44 -8.71
CA CYS A 80 6.34 -6.06 -9.26
C CYS A 80 6.92 -5.31 -10.47
N TYR A 81 6.16 -4.39 -11.07
CA TYR A 81 6.61 -3.46 -12.11
C TYR A 81 7.22 -2.20 -11.51
N VAL A 82 6.52 -1.56 -10.55
CA VAL A 82 7.00 -0.44 -9.72
C VAL A 82 6.35 -0.53 -8.34
N ASP A 83 7.14 -0.61 -7.29
CA ASP A 83 6.63 -0.62 -5.92
C ASP A 83 6.69 0.79 -5.32
N VAL A 84 5.51 1.44 -5.21
CA VAL A 84 5.38 2.77 -4.63
C VAL A 84 5.45 2.78 -3.10
N ASN A 85 5.49 1.61 -2.45
CA ASN A 85 5.73 1.49 -1.01
C ASN A 85 7.20 1.16 -0.69
N ARG A 86 8.12 1.72 -1.49
CA ARG A 86 9.59 1.69 -1.34
C ARG A 86 10.15 3.09 -1.46
N GLU A 87 11.41 3.30 -1.05
CA GLU A 87 12.12 4.53 -1.39
C GLU A 87 12.31 4.66 -2.91
N PRO A 88 12.28 5.88 -3.49
CA PRO A 88 12.19 6.05 -4.94
C PRO A 88 13.30 5.40 -5.76
N TYR A 89 14.46 5.15 -5.20
CA TYR A 89 15.62 4.64 -5.95
C TYR A 89 16.31 3.47 -5.24
N GLU A 90 15.55 2.62 -4.53
CA GLU A 90 16.04 1.33 -4.04
C GLU A 90 16.17 0.38 -5.23
N LEU A 91 17.38 0.29 -5.82
CA LEU A 91 17.65 -0.46 -7.05
C LEU A 91 18.73 -1.52 -6.85
N ASP A 92 18.43 -2.77 -7.23
CA ASP A 92 19.36 -3.90 -7.14
C ASP A 92 20.32 -3.91 -8.33
N PRO A 93 21.64 -3.64 -8.14
CA PRO A 93 22.59 -3.59 -9.26
C PRO A 93 22.66 -4.88 -10.08
N ARG A 94 22.28 -6.01 -9.52
CA ARG A 94 22.34 -7.32 -10.18
C ARG A 94 21.39 -7.44 -11.37
N MET A 95 20.31 -6.65 -11.38
CA MET A 95 19.27 -6.75 -12.40
C MET A 95 19.42 -5.75 -13.56
N PHE A 96 20.39 -4.83 -13.49
CA PHE A 96 20.54 -3.76 -14.49
C PHE A 96 21.74 -3.97 -15.40
N ASP A 97 21.54 -3.62 -16.67
CA ASP A 97 22.61 -3.38 -17.64
C ASP A 97 22.97 -1.89 -17.59
N GLY A 98 24.25 -1.61 -17.31
CA GLY A 98 24.75 -0.26 -17.11
C GLY A 98 24.96 0.13 -15.65
N ARG A 99 25.54 1.31 -15.45
CA ARG A 99 25.88 1.86 -14.12
C ARG A 99 24.69 2.62 -13.55
N LEU A 100 24.26 2.23 -12.34
CA LEU A 100 23.24 2.96 -11.60
C LEU A 100 23.71 4.38 -11.24
N PRO A 101 22.79 5.38 -11.16
CA PRO A 101 23.12 6.71 -10.67
C PRO A 101 23.67 6.67 -9.26
N SER A 102 24.55 7.62 -8.92
CA SER A 102 25.18 7.68 -7.59
C SER A 102 24.21 7.91 -6.44
N PHE A 103 23.03 8.45 -6.72
CA PHE A 103 21.98 8.66 -5.74
C PHE A 103 21.11 7.41 -5.48
N ALA A 104 21.30 6.32 -6.24
CA ALA A 104 20.53 5.09 -6.03
C ALA A 104 20.94 4.39 -4.73
N ASN A 105 19.94 4.02 -3.92
CA ASN A 105 20.15 3.18 -2.74
C ASN A 105 20.27 1.72 -3.18
N THR A 106 21.52 1.20 -3.14
CA THR A 106 21.84 -0.16 -3.59
C THR A 106 22.13 -1.10 -2.41
N ARG A 107 21.96 -0.65 -1.16
CA ARG A 107 22.43 -1.38 0.03
C ARG A 107 21.33 -1.68 1.06
N SER A 108 20.08 -1.27 0.81
CA SER A 108 19.00 -1.58 1.75
C SER A 108 18.76 -3.10 1.85
N MET A 109 18.21 -3.55 2.97
CA MET A 109 17.82 -4.95 3.15
C MET A 109 16.80 -5.41 2.09
N ARG A 110 15.95 -4.50 1.62
CA ARG A 110 14.98 -4.76 0.55
C ARG A 110 15.67 -5.00 -0.79
N VAL A 111 16.65 -4.16 -1.13
CA VAL A 111 17.51 -4.36 -2.31
C VAL A 111 18.26 -5.68 -2.22
N ALA A 112 18.85 -6.00 -1.07
CA ALA A 112 19.53 -7.29 -0.87
C ALA A 112 18.60 -8.48 -1.12
N GLY A 113 17.32 -8.37 -0.73
CA GLY A 113 16.26 -9.34 -0.98
C GLY A 113 15.68 -9.30 -2.40
N GLY A 114 16.09 -8.35 -3.26
CA GLY A 114 15.52 -8.20 -4.61
C GLY A 114 14.15 -7.51 -4.66
N LEU A 115 13.77 -6.82 -3.58
CA LEU A 115 12.46 -6.19 -3.38
C LEU A 115 12.55 -4.65 -3.34
N GLY A 116 13.38 -4.05 -4.17
CA GLY A 116 13.49 -2.60 -4.31
C GLY A 116 12.29 -1.97 -5.04
N THR A 117 12.44 -0.68 -5.40
CA THR A 117 11.41 0.10 -6.13
C THR A 117 11.04 -0.54 -7.47
N VAL A 118 12.02 -1.10 -8.17
CA VAL A 118 11.81 -2.02 -9.29
C VAL A 118 12.22 -3.40 -8.79
N ALA A 119 11.25 -4.30 -8.65
CA ALA A 119 11.50 -5.61 -8.08
C ALA A 119 12.32 -6.51 -9.02
N ARG A 120 13.33 -7.20 -8.47
CA ARG A 120 14.05 -8.27 -9.18
C ARG A 120 13.35 -9.60 -9.05
N VAL A 121 12.70 -9.83 -7.91
CA VAL A 121 12.03 -11.10 -7.59
C VAL A 121 10.59 -10.88 -7.14
N VAL A 122 9.78 -11.91 -7.29
CA VAL A 122 8.48 -12.07 -6.61
C VAL A 122 8.56 -13.21 -5.59
N GLY A 123 7.46 -13.57 -4.97
CA GLY A 123 7.37 -14.61 -3.94
C GLY A 123 8.31 -15.81 -4.18
N ASP A 124 8.82 -16.40 -3.11
CA ASP A 124 9.79 -17.51 -3.13
C ASP A 124 11.10 -17.17 -3.88
N ALA A 125 11.48 -15.89 -3.90
CA ALA A 125 12.70 -15.37 -4.55
C ALA A 125 12.80 -15.70 -6.07
N GLN A 126 11.67 -15.87 -6.76
CA GLN A 126 11.64 -16.13 -8.20
C GLN A 126 11.99 -14.88 -8.99
N GLU A 127 13.05 -14.96 -9.79
CA GLU A 127 13.50 -13.84 -10.63
C GLU A 127 12.50 -13.50 -11.72
N ILE A 128 12.16 -12.22 -11.84
CA ILE A 128 11.17 -11.73 -12.80
C ILE A 128 11.72 -11.74 -14.22
N TYR A 129 12.93 -11.21 -14.43
CA TYR A 129 13.43 -10.88 -15.77
C TYR A 129 14.26 -12.01 -16.39
N ARG A 130 14.11 -12.20 -17.71
CA ARG A 130 14.94 -13.13 -18.51
C ARG A 130 16.38 -12.67 -18.62
N GLN A 131 16.59 -11.37 -18.71
CA GLN A 131 17.87 -10.71 -18.88
C GLN A 131 17.90 -9.44 -18.01
N ARG A 132 19.10 -8.86 -17.85
CA ARG A 132 19.22 -7.55 -17.21
C ARG A 132 18.46 -6.51 -18.03
N ILE A 133 17.83 -5.57 -17.33
CA ILE A 133 17.08 -4.48 -17.96
C ILE A 133 17.92 -3.21 -17.98
N PRO A 134 17.73 -2.31 -18.98
CA PRO A 134 18.42 -1.03 -19.01
C PRO A 134 18.09 -0.19 -17.75
N VAL A 135 19.09 0.50 -17.21
CA VAL A 135 18.90 1.43 -16.08
C VAL A 135 17.84 2.49 -16.41
N ASP A 136 17.85 3.01 -17.65
CA ASP A 136 16.89 4.01 -18.10
C ASP A 136 15.44 3.52 -18.04
N ASP A 137 15.21 2.21 -18.13
CA ASP A 137 13.86 1.67 -17.98
C ASP A 137 13.35 1.84 -16.55
N ALA A 138 14.17 1.54 -15.55
CA ALA A 138 13.83 1.77 -14.16
C ALA A 138 13.60 3.26 -13.86
N ILE A 139 14.46 4.13 -14.39
CA ILE A 139 14.32 5.58 -14.20
C ILE A 139 13.01 6.07 -14.83
N ARG A 140 12.66 5.62 -16.04
CA ARG A 140 11.38 5.97 -16.68
C ARG A 140 10.17 5.54 -15.85
N ARG A 141 10.19 4.34 -15.25
CA ARG A 141 9.12 3.86 -14.38
C ARG A 141 9.00 4.74 -13.13
N ILE A 142 10.12 5.10 -12.52
CA ILE A 142 10.13 5.97 -11.34
C ILE A 142 9.62 7.37 -11.68
N GLU A 143 10.10 7.98 -12.76
CA GLU A 143 9.68 9.32 -13.19
C GLU A 143 8.23 9.36 -13.67
N GLY A 144 7.79 8.33 -14.41
CA GLY A 144 6.48 8.28 -15.06
C GLY A 144 5.34 7.74 -14.20
N LEU A 145 5.64 6.91 -13.20
CA LEU A 145 4.62 6.26 -12.35
C LEU A 145 4.79 6.60 -10.87
N TYR A 146 5.95 6.29 -10.29
CA TYR A 146 6.21 6.47 -8.86
C TYR A 146 6.05 7.92 -8.41
N LYS A 147 6.76 8.85 -9.06
CA LYS A 147 6.71 10.28 -8.67
C LYS A 147 5.34 10.91 -8.90
N PRO A 148 4.63 10.69 -10.02
CA PRO A 148 3.26 11.16 -10.20
C PRO A 148 2.31 10.61 -9.13
N TYR A 149 2.41 9.32 -8.79
CA TYR A 149 1.62 8.68 -7.73
C TYR A 149 1.80 9.41 -6.39
N HIS A 150 3.03 9.55 -5.93
CA HIS A 150 3.33 10.22 -4.67
C HIS A 150 2.98 11.71 -4.67
N ARG A 151 3.09 12.40 -5.82
CA ARG A 151 2.62 13.79 -5.93
C ARG A 151 1.10 13.88 -5.76
N ALA A 152 0.36 12.96 -6.34
CA ALA A 152 -1.11 12.92 -6.23
C ALA A 152 -1.55 12.59 -4.80
N LEU A 153 -0.96 11.55 -4.18
CA LEU A 153 -1.26 11.15 -2.80
C LEU A 153 -0.93 12.29 -1.82
N ARG A 154 0.21 12.95 -1.97
CA ARG A 154 0.58 14.09 -1.14
C ARG A 154 -0.41 15.25 -1.28
N ARG A 155 -0.84 15.58 -2.50
CA ARG A 155 -1.84 16.63 -2.73
C ARG A 155 -3.17 16.31 -2.07
N LEU A 156 -3.65 15.08 -2.23
CA LEU A 156 -4.89 14.61 -1.60
C LEU A 156 -4.77 14.71 -0.07
N PHE A 157 -3.72 14.16 0.50
CA PHE A 157 -3.50 14.13 1.94
C PHE A 157 -3.35 15.53 2.55
N THR A 158 -2.65 16.44 1.85
CA THR A 158 -2.53 17.86 2.25
C THR A 158 -3.87 18.58 2.19
N ARG A 159 -4.72 18.29 1.20
CA ARG A 159 -6.07 18.88 1.12
C ARG A 159 -6.91 18.46 2.33
N VAL A 160 -6.94 17.18 2.64
CA VAL A 160 -7.67 16.66 3.80
C VAL A 160 -7.16 17.29 5.09
N HIS A 161 -5.84 17.35 5.28
CA HIS A 161 -5.24 18.00 6.45
C HIS A 161 -5.64 19.49 6.56
N ARG A 162 -5.62 20.22 5.46
CA ARG A 162 -6.03 21.63 5.44
C ARG A 162 -7.50 21.82 5.85
N ASP A 163 -8.38 20.95 5.35
CA ASP A 163 -9.83 21.10 5.54
C ASP A 163 -10.29 20.65 6.93
N PHE A 164 -9.62 19.67 7.55
CA PHE A 164 -9.98 19.16 8.88
C PHE A 164 -8.99 19.52 10.00
N GLY A 165 -7.79 19.97 9.66
CA GLY A 165 -6.71 20.29 10.62
C GLY A 165 -5.93 19.08 11.13
N ALA A 166 -6.25 17.89 10.62
CA ALA A 166 -5.50 16.64 10.73
C ALA A 166 -5.83 15.74 9.54
N ALA A 167 -5.02 14.70 9.29
CA ALA A 167 -5.31 13.69 8.28
C ALA A 167 -4.81 12.32 8.70
N VAL A 168 -5.58 11.27 8.36
CA VAL A 168 -5.28 9.86 8.65
C VAL A 168 -5.24 9.08 7.34
N LEU A 169 -4.08 8.55 6.98
CA LEU A 169 -3.87 7.71 5.80
C LEU A 169 -3.94 6.24 6.21
N ILE A 170 -4.88 5.51 5.66
CA ILE A 170 -4.99 4.06 5.78
C ILE A 170 -4.37 3.43 4.53
N ASP A 171 -3.18 2.86 4.69
CA ASP A 171 -2.44 2.21 3.61
C ASP A 171 -2.84 0.73 3.55
N CYS A 172 -3.73 0.40 2.62
CA CYS A 172 -4.40 -0.90 2.54
C CYS A 172 -3.57 -1.90 1.73
N HIS A 173 -3.26 -3.02 2.38
CA HIS A 173 -2.48 -4.12 1.84
C HIS A 173 -3.10 -5.47 2.17
N SER A 174 -2.52 -6.52 1.63
CA SER A 174 -2.84 -7.88 2.01
C SER A 174 -1.60 -8.75 2.17
N MET A 175 -1.73 -9.73 3.04
CA MET A 175 -0.70 -10.73 3.27
C MET A 175 -1.19 -12.13 2.88
N PRO A 176 -0.30 -13.01 2.37
CA PRO A 176 -0.64 -14.41 2.12
C PRO A 176 -1.14 -15.10 3.40
N SER A 177 -2.11 -16.00 3.25
CA SER A 177 -2.71 -16.73 4.38
C SER A 177 -1.73 -17.69 5.06
N SER A 178 -0.76 -18.23 4.30
CA SER A 178 0.28 -19.11 4.81
C SER A 178 1.60 -18.38 4.97
N ALA A 179 2.29 -18.64 6.08
CA ALA A 179 3.63 -18.09 6.34
C ALA A 179 4.77 -18.88 5.65
N GLY A 180 4.42 -19.83 4.76
CA GLY A 180 5.36 -20.82 4.25
C GLY A 180 5.52 -21.99 5.22
N ALA A 181 6.18 -23.08 4.78
CA ALA A 181 6.22 -24.37 5.45
C ALA A 181 6.92 -24.42 6.83
N LYS A 182 7.36 -23.29 7.39
CA LYS A 182 8.11 -23.22 8.64
C LYS A 182 7.39 -22.57 9.83
N ASP A 183 6.23 -21.96 9.61
CA ASP A 183 5.51 -21.28 10.69
C ASP A 183 4.19 -22.00 10.98
N GLU A 184 4.13 -22.74 12.08
CA GLU A 184 2.96 -23.53 12.49
C GLU A 184 1.85 -22.67 13.14
N ARG A 185 2.09 -21.36 13.34
CA ARG A 185 1.13 -20.48 13.99
C ARG A 185 0.14 -19.90 12.95
N PRO A 186 -1.16 -19.93 13.24
CA PRO A 186 -2.13 -19.21 12.42
C PRO A 186 -1.74 -17.72 12.34
N ARG A 187 -1.74 -17.16 11.14
CA ARG A 187 -1.59 -15.70 10.98
C ARG A 187 -2.81 -15.00 11.54
N ALA A 188 -2.59 -13.80 12.12
CA ALA A 188 -3.69 -12.92 12.45
C ALA A 188 -4.52 -12.61 11.20
N ASP A 189 -5.81 -12.34 11.40
CA ASP A 189 -6.71 -11.89 10.34
C ASP A 189 -6.26 -10.53 9.79
N VAL A 190 -5.81 -9.65 10.69
CA VAL A 190 -5.35 -8.32 10.33
C VAL A 190 -4.06 -7.98 11.09
N VAL A 191 -3.10 -7.36 10.39
CA VAL A 191 -1.91 -6.77 11.02
C VAL A 191 -1.92 -5.26 10.81
N LEU A 192 -1.75 -4.52 11.89
CA LEU A 192 -1.61 -3.07 11.88
C LEU A 192 -0.13 -2.70 12.00
N GLY A 193 0.35 -1.92 11.03
CA GLY A 193 1.70 -1.38 11.01
C GLY A 193 1.68 0.12 11.29
N ASP A 194 2.01 0.52 12.51
CA ASP A 194 2.07 1.92 12.94
C ASP A 194 3.51 2.39 13.23
N ARG A 195 4.49 1.64 12.70
CA ARG A 195 5.92 1.92 12.92
C ARG A 195 6.28 2.02 14.41
N TYR A 196 5.68 1.10 15.21
CA TYR A 196 5.85 1.06 16.66
C TYR A 196 5.39 2.36 17.35
N GLY A 197 4.27 2.94 16.90
CA GLY A 197 3.66 4.15 17.45
C GLY A 197 4.29 5.45 16.94
N THR A 198 5.16 5.41 15.92
CA THR A 198 5.82 6.62 15.41
C THR A 198 5.09 7.28 14.24
N SER A 199 4.20 6.57 13.54
CA SER A 199 3.54 7.07 12.34
C SER A 199 2.10 7.54 12.55
N CYS A 200 1.48 7.21 13.68
CA CYS A 200 0.17 7.75 14.06
C CYS A 200 0.05 7.84 15.59
N VAL A 201 -0.91 8.63 16.09
CA VAL A 201 -1.26 8.65 17.51
C VAL A 201 -1.95 7.36 17.93
N ALA A 202 -1.88 7.00 19.23
CA ALA A 202 -2.45 5.79 19.78
C ALA A 202 -3.94 5.64 19.47
N ALA A 203 -4.71 6.73 19.55
CA ALA A 203 -6.16 6.76 19.29
C ALA A 203 -6.51 6.18 17.90
N VAL A 204 -5.71 6.42 16.86
CA VAL A 204 -5.93 5.86 15.52
C VAL A 204 -5.77 4.34 15.53
N ALA A 205 -4.64 3.83 16.04
CA ALA A 205 -4.36 2.40 16.05
C ALA A 205 -5.32 1.63 16.99
N GLU A 206 -5.69 2.21 18.12
CA GLU A 206 -6.65 1.62 19.08
C GLU A 206 -8.07 1.58 18.52
N THR A 207 -8.51 2.63 17.82
CA THR A 207 -9.81 2.64 17.14
C THR A 207 -9.88 1.55 16.08
N ILE A 208 -8.86 1.39 15.25
CA ILE A 208 -8.82 0.32 14.25
C ILE A 208 -8.85 -1.04 14.92
N GLU A 209 -7.99 -1.27 15.90
CA GLU A 209 -7.90 -2.55 16.61
C GLU A 209 -9.21 -2.92 17.30
N SER A 210 -9.81 -2.01 18.06
CA SER A 210 -11.06 -2.25 18.80
C SER A 210 -12.23 -2.51 17.84
N THR A 211 -12.34 -1.74 16.74
CA THR A 211 -13.39 -1.93 15.74
C THR A 211 -13.28 -3.30 15.08
N LEU A 212 -12.09 -3.67 14.60
CA LEU A 212 -11.90 -4.96 13.95
C LEU A 212 -12.08 -6.15 14.90
N ARG A 213 -11.65 -6.02 16.17
CA ARG A 213 -11.91 -7.05 17.19
C ARG A 213 -13.38 -7.18 17.51
N ALA A 214 -14.13 -6.09 17.57
CA ALA A 214 -15.58 -6.12 17.76
C ALA A 214 -16.32 -6.79 16.59
N GLN A 215 -15.77 -6.71 15.38
CA GLN A 215 -16.26 -7.41 14.19
C GLN A 215 -15.84 -8.90 14.12
N GLY A 216 -15.04 -9.36 15.09
CA GLY A 216 -14.62 -10.76 15.24
C GLY A 216 -13.26 -11.11 14.63
N TYR A 217 -12.48 -10.13 14.17
CA TYR A 217 -11.15 -10.37 13.60
C TYR A 217 -10.06 -10.44 14.68
N SER A 218 -9.12 -11.35 14.50
CA SER A 218 -7.87 -11.35 15.26
C SER A 218 -6.93 -10.27 14.72
N VAL A 219 -6.43 -9.40 15.61
CA VAL A 219 -5.57 -8.27 15.22
C VAL A 219 -4.22 -8.36 15.91
N SER A 220 -3.14 -8.19 15.14
CA SER A 220 -1.76 -8.08 15.63
C SER A 220 -1.18 -6.70 15.27
N ARG A 221 -0.22 -6.20 16.06
CA ARG A 221 0.48 -4.94 15.76
C ARG A 221 1.95 -5.17 15.41
N ASN A 222 2.40 -4.55 14.32
CA ASN A 222 3.81 -4.45 13.90
C ASN A 222 4.53 -5.78 13.63
N LYS A 223 3.85 -6.90 13.72
CA LYS A 223 4.43 -8.23 13.48
C LYS A 223 3.46 -9.07 12.63
N PRO A 224 3.92 -9.57 11.49
CA PRO A 224 5.27 -9.43 10.90
C PRO A 224 5.49 -8.12 10.13
N TYR A 225 4.48 -7.26 9.98
CA TYR A 225 4.53 -6.04 9.16
C TYR A 225 4.36 -4.80 10.03
N ALA A 226 5.40 -3.96 10.13
CA ALA A 226 5.39 -2.77 10.98
C ALA A 226 5.04 -1.47 10.22
N GLY A 227 4.78 -1.57 8.92
CA GLY A 227 4.57 -0.44 8.04
C GLY A 227 5.71 -0.22 7.04
N GLY A 228 5.36 0.13 5.80
CA GLY A 228 6.27 0.37 4.69
C GLY A 228 6.75 1.81 4.58
N PHE A 229 7.25 2.15 3.38
CA PHE A 229 7.70 3.50 3.05
C PHE A 229 6.57 4.54 3.16
N ILE A 230 5.38 4.22 2.67
CA ILE A 230 4.22 5.13 2.71
C ILE A 230 3.89 5.49 4.16
N THR A 231 3.82 4.49 5.05
CA THR A 231 3.53 4.71 6.46
C THR A 231 4.57 5.62 7.12
N GLU A 232 5.85 5.36 6.85
CA GLU A 232 6.98 6.14 7.39
C GLU A 232 7.03 7.56 6.81
N HIS A 233 6.81 7.70 5.51
CA HIS A 233 6.97 8.97 4.79
C HIS A 233 5.83 9.95 5.02
N TYR A 234 4.60 9.45 5.21
CA TYR A 234 3.41 10.28 5.39
C TYR A 234 3.02 10.47 6.86
N GLY A 235 3.47 9.58 7.75
CA GLY A 235 3.21 9.68 9.18
C GLY A 235 4.09 10.75 9.83
N ASN A 236 3.46 11.78 10.38
CA ASN A 236 4.06 12.82 11.21
C ASN A 236 3.04 13.30 12.25
N PRO A 237 2.80 12.53 13.34
CA PRO A 237 1.78 12.87 14.33
C PRO A 237 1.96 14.25 14.95
N ALA A 238 3.20 14.71 15.10
CA ALA A 238 3.50 16.06 15.59
C ALA A 238 2.96 17.18 14.70
N ALA A 239 2.68 16.88 13.43
CA ALA A 239 2.06 17.80 12.48
C ALA A 239 0.56 17.50 12.23
N GLY A 240 -0.05 16.55 12.97
CA GLY A 240 -1.42 16.10 12.74
C GLY A 240 -1.58 15.24 11.47
N LEU A 241 -0.48 14.65 11.00
CA LEU A 241 -0.47 13.74 9.86
C LEU A 241 -0.22 12.31 10.36
N HIS A 242 -1.19 11.44 10.19
CA HIS A 242 -1.14 10.07 10.67
C HIS A 242 -1.16 9.11 9.50
N ALA A 243 -0.34 8.06 9.53
CA ALA A 243 -0.36 6.99 8.55
C ALA A 243 -0.26 5.64 9.25
N ILE A 244 -1.07 4.68 8.83
CA ILE A 244 -1.06 3.32 9.35
C ILE A 244 -1.28 2.33 8.23
N GLN A 245 -0.51 1.26 8.22
CA GLN A 245 -0.64 0.15 7.27
C GLN A 245 -1.64 -0.86 7.80
N LEU A 246 -2.57 -1.27 6.94
CA LEU A 246 -3.58 -2.29 7.20
C LEU A 246 -3.30 -3.50 6.32
N GLU A 247 -2.84 -4.60 6.90
CA GLU A 247 -2.55 -5.86 6.20
C GLU A 247 -3.67 -6.87 6.43
N LEU A 248 -4.45 -7.14 5.40
CA LEU A 248 -5.56 -8.09 5.44
C LEU A 248 -5.08 -9.49 5.06
N ASN A 249 -5.39 -10.50 5.85
CA ASN A 249 -5.14 -11.89 5.49
C ASN A 249 -6.02 -12.28 4.28
N ARG A 250 -5.39 -12.73 3.20
CA ARG A 250 -6.07 -13.06 1.94
C ARG A 250 -7.15 -14.13 2.11
N ALA A 251 -6.99 -15.07 3.06
CA ALA A 251 -8.01 -16.08 3.33
C ALA A 251 -9.37 -15.49 3.74
N LEU A 252 -9.42 -14.26 4.24
CA LEU A 252 -10.66 -13.60 4.63
C LEU A 252 -11.56 -13.28 3.45
N TYR A 253 -11.00 -13.06 2.24
CA TYR A 253 -11.76 -12.47 1.16
C TYR A 253 -11.51 -13.08 -0.23
N MET A 254 -10.51 -13.98 -0.37
CA MET A 254 -10.21 -14.58 -1.67
C MET A 254 -9.70 -16.03 -1.58
N ASP A 255 -9.84 -16.77 -2.67
CA ASP A 255 -9.08 -17.99 -2.96
C ASP A 255 -7.76 -17.57 -3.65
N GLU A 256 -6.65 -17.70 -2.92
CA GLU A 256 -5.32 -17.30 -3.41
C GLU A 256 -4.79 -18.15 -4.58
N ARG A 257 -5.31 -19.37 -4.75
CA ARG A 257 -4.89 -20.26 -5.84
C ARG A 257 -5.59 -19.93 -7.14
N ARG A 258 -6.87 -19.52 -7.05
CA ARG A 258 -7.72 -19.20 -8.20
C ARG A 258 -7.74 -17.73 -8.54
N PHE A 259 -7.28 -16.86 -7.63
CA PHE A 259 -7.44 -15.40 -7.71
C PHE A 259 -8.92 -15.02 -7.89
N GLU A 260 -9.78 -15.62 -7.08
CA GLU A 260 -11.22 -15.39 -7.07
C GLU A 260 -11.68 -14.88 -5.70
N ARG A 261 -12.71 -14.05 -5.68
CA ARG A 261 -13.30 -13.55 -4.41
C ARG A 261 -13.99 -14.70 -3.69
N SER A 262 -13.82 -14.74 -2.37
CA SER A 262 -14.56 -15.68 -1.51
C SER A 262 -15.97 -15.16 -1.21
N PRO A 263 -16.88 -16.03 -0.70
CA PRO A 263 -18.20 -15.59 -0.23
C PRO A 263 -18.16 -14.52 0.87
N SER A 264 -17.07 -14.47 1.65
CA SER A 264 -16.87 -13.49 2.74
C SER A 264 -16.45 -12.11 2.26
N PHE A 265 -16.14 -11.92 0.97
CA PHE A 265 -15.66 -10.66 0.40
C PHE A 265 -16.57 -9.47 0.75
N ALA A 266 -17.88 -9.62 0.51
CA ALA A 266 -18.85 -8.55 0.76
C ALA A 266 -18.94 -8.16 2.25
N ARG A 267 -18.79 -9.14 3.15
CA ARG A 267 -18.76 -8.89 4.60
C ARG A 267 -17.56 -8.04 4.98
N LEU A 268 -16.35 -8.44 4.57
CA LEU A 268 -15.13 -7.68 4.87
C LEU A 268 -15.20 -6.26 4.29
N ALA A 269 -15.73 -6.09 3.07
CA ALA A 269 -15.92 -4.77 2.49
C ALA A 269 -16.84 -3.87 3.35
N ALA A 270 -17.96 -4.40 3.85
CA ALA A 270 -18.85 -3.67 4.75
C ALA A 270 -18.20 -3.35 6.13
N ASP A 271 -17.38 -4.27 6.62
CA ASP A 271 -16.62 -4.08 7.86
C ASP A 271 -15.57 -2.95 7.71
N LEU A 272 -14.93 -2.80 6.54
CA LEU A 272 -14.04 -1.68 6.23
C LEU A 272 -14.79 -0.34 6.11
N GLU A 273 -16.02 -0.33 5.59
CA GLU A 273 -16.87 0.86 5.59
C GLU A 273 -17.16 1.32 7.03
N THR A 274 -17.50 0.38 7.91
CA THR A 274 -17.72 0.65 9.34
C THR A 274 -16.45 1.17 10.02
N LEU A 275 -15.30 0.59 9.70
CA LEU A 275 -14.01 1.05 10.20
C LEU A 275 -13.74 2.51 9.82
N ALA A 276 -14.04 2.88 8.56
CA ALA A 276 -13.86 4.25 8.10
C ALA A 276 -14.70 5.26 8.89
N ASP A 277 -15.96 4.91 9.19
CA ASP A 277 -16.83 5.75 10.02
C ASP A 277 -16.35 5.87 11.47
N CYS A 278 -15.87 4.76 12.08
CA CYS A 278 -15.31 4.79 13.42
C CYS A 278 -14.05 5.66 13.49
N LEU A 279 -13.19 5.61 12.49
CA LEU A 279 -12.00 6.47 12.42
C LEU A 279 -12.36 7.96 12.25
N ALA A 280 -13.37 8.27 11.46
CA ALA A 280 -13.84 9.64 11.29
C ALA A 280 -14.51 10.19 12.55
N ALA A 281 -15.00 9.32 13.44
CA ALA A 281 -15.57 9.69 14.73
C ALA A 281 -14.52 9.96 15.82
N VAL A 282 -13.23 9.65 15.59
CA VAL A 282 -12.16 10.01 16.53
C VAL A 282 -12.14 11.53 16.70
N PRO A 283 -12.17 12.04 17.95
CA PRO A 283 -12.17 13.47 18.20
C PRO A 283 -10.99 14.16 17.52
N ILE A 284 -11.27 15.21 16.73
CA ILE A 284 -10.22 15.90 15.95
C ILE A 284 -9.10 16.47 16.84
N GLN A 285 -9.41 16.76 18.11
CA GLN A 285 -8.44 17.23 19.10
C GLN A 285 -7.35 16.19 19.40
N GLU A 286 -7.71 14.88 19.35
CA GLU A 286 -6.77 13.78 19.54
C GLU A 286 -5.85 13.58 18.33
N LEU A 287 -6.29 14.02 17.15
CA LEU A 287 -5.54 13.93 15.90
C LEU A 287 -4.68 15.18 15.63
N ARG A 288 -4.97 16.32 16.26
CA ARG A 288 -4.21 17.56 16.07
C ARG A 288 -2.91 17.57 16.87
N PRO A 289 -1.90 18.31 16.41
CA PRO A 289 -0.69 18.54 17.21
C PRO A 289 -1.04 19.09 18.60
N TYR A 290 -0.40 18.54 19.61
CA TYR A 290 -0.48 19.13 20.96
C TYR A 290 0.06 20.55 20.90
N ARG A 291 -0.78 21.55 21.02
CA ARG A 291 -0.35 22.93 21.25
C ARG A 291 -0.04 23.02 22.75
N ALA A 292 1.25 23.04 23.11
CA ALA A 292 1.62 23.53 24.44
C ALA A 292 0.95 24.90 24.62
N ALA A 293 0.19 25.07 25.70
CA ALA A 293 -0.30 26.39 26.05
C ALA A 293 0.93 27.32 26.14
N ALA A 294 0.96 28.37 25.33
CA ALA A 294 1.97 29.40 25.50
C ALA A 294 1.70 30.03 26.87
N GLU A 295 2.62 29.79 27.84
CA GLU A 295 2.68 30.50 29.10
C GLU A 295 3.04 31.97 28.85
#